data_485f3c6c1014541aa1e3aea40a2ac0bb
#
_entry.id   485f3c6c1014541aa1e3aea40a2ac0bb
#
_cell.length_a   1.000
_cell.length_b   1.000
_cell.length_c   1.000
_cell.angle_alpha   90.00
_cell.angle_beta   90.00
_cell.angle_gamma   90.00
#
_symmetry.space_group_name_H-M   'P 1'
#
loop_
_entity.id
_entity.type
_entity.pdbx_description
1 polymer ?
#
loop_
_entity_poly.entity_id
_entity_poly.type
_entity_poly.pdbx_seq_one_letter_code
_entity_poly.pdbx_strand_id
1 'polypeptide(L)'
;SGAHRVGDDNTTLGTTLVFKRLVESPIADEKSLLYSHRLPGGYWLPGAASNTGAEWIRKFYDNKNPADLDEQARQLLPSELVAYPLARTGERFPFFAPTAEGFCEPDTVNELERYAANLQGVAFTERLGYEILNTATDVNCGDVFATGAAARSNTWLQLRADVTGRTIHRPTHSESAF
;
A
#
# COMPACT_ATOMS: atom_id res chain seq x y z
N SER A 1 2.57 -2.49 15.37
CA SER A 1 1.73 -2.26 14.19
C SER A 1 0.40 -1.60 14.52
N GLY A 2 -0.23 -1.85 15.64
CA GLY A 2 -1.58 -1.38 15.99
C GLY A 2 -2.66 -2.46 15.82
N ALA A 3 -2.52 -3.35 14.85
CA ALA A 3 -3.42 -4.48 14.66
C ALA A 3 -3.33 -5.42 15.89
N HIS A 4 -4.47 -5.69 16.51
CA HIS A 4 -4.54 -6.43 17.78
C HIS A 4 -5.73 -7.39 17.86
N ARG A 5 -6.63 -7.37 16.89
CA ARG A 5 -7.80 -8.26 16.79
C ARG A 5 -7.68 -9.11 15.52
N VAL A 6 -8.15 -10.33 15.56
CA VAL A 6 -8.31 -11.16 14.36
C VAL A 6 -9.18 -10.42 13.34
N GLY A 7 -8.70 -10.33 12.11
CA GLY A 7 -9.31 -9.54 11.05
C GLY A 7 -8.72 -8.14 10.87
N ASP A 8 -7.99 -7.60 11.85
CA ASP A 8 -7.30 -6.33 11.67
C ASP A 8 -6.19 -6.47 10.62
N ASP A 9 -6.07 -5.44 9.77
CA ASP A 9 -5.03 -5.35 8.75
C ASP A 9 -3.95 -4.35 9.15
N ASN A 10 -2.75 -4.59 8.71
CA ASN A 10 -1.65 -3.63 8.78
C ASN A 10 -1.08 -3.41 7.38
N THR A 11 -0.97 -2.16 6.98
CA THR A 11 -0.19 -1.76 5.82
C THR A 11 1.05 -1.01 6.25
N THR A 12 2.20 -1.52 5.87
CA THR A 12 3.46 -0.80 5.96
C THR A 12 3.79 -0.24 4.58
N LEU A 13 3.73 1.07 4.45
CA LEU A 13 4.04 1.76 3.21
C LEU A 13 5.32 2.58 3.38
N GLY A 14 6.41 1.96 2.98
CA GLY A 14 7.75 2.51 2.90
C GLY A 14 8.27 2.44 1.46
N THR A 15 9.51 1.99 1.25
CA THR A 15 10.07 1.71 -0.09
C THR A 15 9.13 0.80 -0.90
N THR A 16 8.55 -0.19 -0.24
CA THR A 16 7.59 -1.15 -0.79
C THR A 16 6.27 -1.05 -0.05
N LEU A 17 5.21 -1.55 -0.66
CA LEU A 17 3.91 -1.75 -0.04
C LEU A 17 3.86 -3.17 0.54
N VAL A 18 3.66 -3.29 1.85
CA VAL A 18 3.46 -4.57 2.54
C VAL A 18 2.14 -4.51 3.27
N PHE A 19 1.25 -5.45 3.01
CA PHE A 19 -0.02 -5.58 3.70
C PHE A 19 -0.14 -6.96 4.36
N LYS A 20 -0.72 -7.01 5.55
CA LYS A 20 -0.83 -8.20 6.40
C LYS A 20 -2.14 -8.18 7.17
N ARG A 21 -2.74 -9.36 7.38
CA ARG A 21 -3.93 -9.56 8.22
C ARG A 21 -3.59 -10.42 9.43
N LEU A 22 -4.14 -10.09 10.59
CA LEU A 22 -4.03 -10.92 11.79
C LEU A 22 -5.07 -12.03 11.73
N VAL A 23 -4.61 -13.29 11.78
CA VAL A 23 -5.45 -14.50 11.74
C VAL A 23 -4.95 -15.56 12.72
N GLU A 24 -5.78 -16.58 13.00
CA GLU A 24 -5.44 -17.68 13.90
C GLU A 24 -4.74 -18.84 13.19
N SER A 25 -4.83 -18.94 11.87
CA SER A 25 -4.26 -20.02 11.09
C SER A 25 -3.43 -19.50 9.92
N PRO A 26 -2.33 -20.18 9.55
CA PRO A 26 -1.52 -19.76 8.43
C PRO A 26 -2.27 -19.93 7.12
N ILE A 27 -2.01 -19.03 6.18
CA ILE A 27 -2.43 -19.15 4.80
C ILE A 27 -1.18 -19.08 3.95
N ALA A 28 -1.04 -20.05 3.07
CA ALA A 28 -0.05 -20.06 2.01
C ALA A 28 -0.79 -20.45 0.74
N ASP A 29 -0.87 -19.54 -0.20
CA ASP A 29 -1.47 -19.80 -1.50
C ASP A 29 -0.51 -19.27 -2.58
N GLU A 30 0.17 -20.20 -3.24
CA GLU A 30 1.13 -19.87 -4.29
C GLU A 30 0.49 -19.10 -5.45
N LYS A 31 -0.80 -19.33 -5.71
CA LYS A 31 -1.52 -18.64 -6.80
C LYS A 31 -1.79 -17.17 -6.47
N SER A 32 -2.08 -16.86 -5.21
CA SER A 32 -2.32 -15.50 -4.75
C SER A 32 -1.04 -14.76 -4.33
N LEU A 33 0.11 -15.43 -4.35
CA LEU A 33 1.41 -14.90 -3.90
C LEU A 33 1.40 -14.48 -2.42
N LEU A 34 0.48 -15.02 -1.62
CA LEU A 34 0.41 -14.77 -0.19
C LEU A 34 1.40 -15.68 0.56
N TYR A 35 1.97 -15.12 1.61
CA TYR A 35 2.81 -15.84 2.56
C TYR A 35 2.47 -15.43 3.99
N SER A 36 2.63 -16.34 4.94
CA SER A 36 2.29 -16.11 6.35
C SER A 36 3.52 -16.01 7.23
N HIS A 37 3.57 -14.99 8.07
CA HIS A 37 4.52 -14.90 9.18
C HIS A 37 3.84 -15.35 10.48
N ARG A 38 4.54 -16.10 11.29
CA ARG A 38 4.08 -16.51 12.62
C ARG A 38 4.36 -15.40 13.64
N LEU A 39 3.36 -15.13 14.49
CA LEU A 39 3.51 -14.24 15.63
C LEU A 39 3.58 -15.00 16.95
N PRO A 40 4.14 -14.39 18.01
CA PRO A 40 3.93 -14.86 19.37
C PRO A 40 2.44 -14.98 19.70
N GLY A 41 2.10 -15.94 20.57
CA GLY A 41 0.69 -16.13 20.97
C GLY A 41 -0.12 -17.03 20.02
N GLY A 42 0.51 -17.62 19.00
CA GLY A 42 -0.16 -18.56 18.10
C GLY A 42 -0.85 -17.92 16.90
N TYR A 43 -0.76 -16.62 16.74
CA TYR A 43 -1.31 -15.89 15.61
C TYR A 43 -0.41 -15.91 14.37
N TRP A 44 -1.00 -15.56 13.23
CA TRP A 44 -0.34 -15.50 11.94
C TRP A 44 -0.66 -14.21 11.21
N LEU A 45 0.24 -13.82 10.31
CA LEU A 45 0.12 -12.65 9.45
C LEU A 45 0.26 -13.06 7.97
N PRO A 46 -0.78 -13.61 7.34
CA PRO A 46 -0.81 -13.73 5.88
C PRO A 46 -0.82 -12.36 5.23
N GLY A 47 -0.24 -12.30 4.04
CA GLY A 47 -0.21 -11.10 3.23
C GLY A 47 0.87 -11.19 2.18
N ALA A 48 1.12 -10.09 1.51
CA ALA A 48 2.11 -10.00 0.44
C ALA A 48 2.87 -8.67 0.47
N ALA A 49 3.79 -8.54 -0.46
CA ALA A 49 4.55 -7.32 -0.66
C ALA A 49 4.66 -7.00 -2.16
N SER A 50 4.24 -5.79 -2.53
CA SER A 50 4.45 -5.22 -3.85
C SER A 50 5.69 -4.31 -3.87
N ASN A 51 6.35 -4.22 -5.02
CA ASN A 51 7.44 -3.28 -5.23
C ASN A 51 6.93 -1.85 -5.48
N THR A 52 5.63 -1.66 -5.71
CA THR A 52 5.03 -0.33 -5.75
C THR A 52 4.79 0.18 -4.34
N GLY A 53 5.68 1.02 -3.84
CA GLY A 53 5.62 1.64 -2.52
C GLY A 53 5.73 3.14 -2.63
N ALA A 54 6.57 3.74 -1.80
CA ALA A 54 6.88 5.17 -1.81
C ALA A 54 8.29 5.47 -2.38
N GLU A 55 9.02 4.48 -2.90
CA GLU A 55 10.37 4.68 -3.42
C GLU A 55 10.40 5.64 -4.60
N TRP A 56 9.34 5.66 -5.43
CA TRP A 56 9.22 6.55 -6.58
C TRP A 56 9.24 8.03 -6.17
N ILE A 57 8.77 8.39 -4.96
CA ILE A 57 8.83 9.77 -4.46
C ILE A 57 10.30 10.19 -4.35
N ARG A 58 11.12 9.38 -3.69
CA ARG A 58 12.54 9.66 -3.54
C ARG A 58 13.29 9.63 -4.89
N LYS A 59 12.87 8.75 -5.82
CA LYS A 59 13.54 8.60 -7.11
C LYS A 59 13.25 9.75 -8.08
N PHE A 60 12.00 10.22 -8.11
CA PHE A 60 11.55 11.18 -9.12
C PHE A 60 11.30 12.59 -8.57
N TYR A 61 11.26 12.75 -7.25
CA TYR A 61 10.93 14.00 -6.55
C TYR A 61 11.88 14.29 -5.38
N ASP A 62 13.14 13.85 -5.48
CA ASP A 62 14.15 13.95 -4.41
C ASP A 62 14.47 15.38 -3.99
N ASN A 63 14.30 16.34 -4.89
CA ASN A 63 14.51 17.77 -4.69
C ASN A 63 13.26 18.53 -4.21
N LYS A 64 12.16 17.82 -3.94
CA LYS A 64 10.88 18.41 -3.52
C LYS A 64 10.50 17.97 -2.12
N ASN A 65 9.75 18.81 -1.41
CA ASN A 65 9.18 18.44 -0.12
C ASN A 65 7.92 17.58 -0.36
N PRO A 66 7.87 16.32 0.07
CA PRO A 66 6.70 15.46 -0.12
C PRO A 66 5.41 16.03 0.51
N ALA A 67 5.49 16.75 1.64
CA ALA A 67 4.32 17.32 2.27
C ALA A 67 3.67 18.43 1.41
N ASP A 68 4.48 19.23 0.73
CA ASP A 68 4.00 20.28 -0.18
C ASP A 68 3.39 19.65 -1.44
N LEU A 69 3.99 18.58 -1.96
CA LEU A 69 3.44 17.82 -3.09
C LEU A 69 2.10 17.18 -2.74
N ASP A 70 2.00 16.57 -1.57
CA ASP A 70 0.78 15.93 -1.07
C ASP A 70 -0.39 16.93 -0.97
N GLU A 71 -0.13 18.12 -0.43
CA GLU A 71 -1.18 19.16 -0.31
C GLU A 71 -1.63 19.68 -1.67
N GLN A 72 -0.69 19.89 -2.60
CA GLN A 72 -1.02 20.31 -3.96
C GLN A 72 -1.75 19.20 -4.73
N ALA A 73 -1.29 17.96 -4.63
CA ALA A 73 -1.91 16.81 -5.29
C ALA A 73 -3.34 16.55 -4.81
N ARG A 74 -3.67 16.94 -3.58
CA ARG A 74 -5.01 16.77 -3.01
C ARG A 74 -6.11 17.39 -3.88
N GLN A 75 -5.80 18.50 -4.59
CA GLN A 75 -6.73 19.17 -5.48
C GLN A 75 -6.95 18.44 -6.81
N LEU A 76 -6.09 17.47 -7.13
CA LEU A 76 -6.10 16.68 -8.35
C LEU A 76 -6.60 15.24 -8.12
N LEU A 77 -7.10 14.97 -6.92
CA LEU A 77 -7.66 13.66 -6.57
C LEU A 77 -9.20 13.71 -6.56
N PRO A 78 -9.90 12.69 -7.06
CA PRO A 78 -9.33 11.52 -7.74
C PRO A 78 -8.72 11.89 -9.11
N SER A 79 -7.59 11.25 -9.44
CA SER A 79 -6.93 11.42 -10.73
C SER A 79 -7.66 10.65 -11.83
N GLU A 80 -7.76 11.23 -13.02
CA GLU A 80 -8.23 10.55 -14.22
C GLU A 80 -7.13 9.69 -14.88
N LEU A 81 -5.88 9.88 -14.48
CA LEU A 81 -4.76 9.10 -14.98
C LEU A 81 -4.67 7.76 -14.25
N VAL A 82 -4.25 6.73 -14.97
CA VAL A 82 -3.95 5.40 -14.43
C VAL A 82 -2.44 5.25 -14.29
N ALA A 83 -1.96 4.98 -13.08
CA ALA A 83 -0.54 4.83 -12.83
C ALA A 83 -0.21 3.57 -12.04
N TYR A 84 0.93 2.97 -12.35
CA TYR A 84 1.57 1.91 -11.57
C TYR A 84 3.01 2.33 -11.28
N PRO A 85 3.30 2.95 -10.13
CA PRO A 85 4.56 3.65 -9.91
C PRO A 85 5.66 2.73 -9.43
N LEU A 86 6.22 1.90 -10.32
CA LEU A 86 7.43 1.13 -10.02
C LEU A 86 8.67 2.04 -10.13
N ALA A 87 9.40 2.18 -9.04
CA ALA A 87 10.67 2.88 -9.03
C ALA A 87 11.81 2.04 -9.67
N ARG A 88 11.65 0.73 -9.72
CA ARG A 88 12.59 -0.24 -10.28
C ARG A 88 11.85 -1.25 -11.14
N THR A 89 12.55 -1.85 -12.09
CA THR A 89 12.03 -2.97 -12.88
C THR A 89 11.72 -4.16 -12.00
N GLY A 90 10.60 -4.81 -12.27
CA GLY A 90 10.14 -6.02 -11.63
C GLY A 90 9.07 -5.83 -10.57
N GLU A 91 8.10 -6.74 -10.58
CA GLU A 91 7.02 -6.83 -9.59
C GLU A 91 6.87 -8.27 -9.08
N ARG A 92 6.43 -8.40 -7.82
CA ARG A 92 6.24 -9.67 -7.14
C ARG A 92 4.81 -9.88 -6.62
N PHE A 93 4.01 -8.82 -6.57
CA PHE A 93 2.60 -8.81 -6.20
C PHE A 93 1.93 -7.57 -6.83
N PRO A 94 0.73 -7.67 -7.41
CA PRO A 94 -0.22 -8.79 -7.42
C PRO A 94 0.07 -9.87 -8.48
N PHE A 95 1.16 -9.74 -9.21
CA PHE A 95 1.63 -10.66 -10.24
C PHE A 95 3.15 -10.75 -10.19
N PHE A 96 3.69 -11.92 -10.49
CA PHE A 96 5.12 -12.09 -10.61
C PHE A 96 5.57 -11.72 -12.03
N ALA A 97 6.20 -10.55 -12.18
CA ALA A 97 6.67 -10.02 -13.46
C ALA A 97 8.06 -9.37 -13.31
N PRO A 98 9.14 -10.13 -13.49
CA PRO A 98 10.50 -9.63 -13.27
C PRO A 98 10.91 -8.47 -14.17
N THR A 99 10.21 -8.29 -15.31
CA THR A 99 10.49 -7.24 -16.29
C THR A 99 9.44 -6.12 -16.29
N ALA A 100 8.50 -6.11 -15.34
CA ALA A 100 7.50 -5.06 -15.26
C ALA A 100 8.16 -3.70 -15.04
N GLU A 101 7.67 -2.70 -15.71
CA GLU A 101 8.06 -1.29 -15.55
C GLU A 101 6.88 -0.47 -15.08
N GLY A 102 7.17 0.64 -14.39
CA GLY A 102 6.15 1.60 -13.99
C GLY A 102 5.60 2.37 -15.18
N PHE A 103 4.34 2.76 -15.10
CA PHE A 103 3.69 3.56 -16.14
C PHE A 103 2.73 4.60 -15.55
N CYS A 104 2.34 5.56 -16.37
CA CYS A 104 1.27 6.51 -16.12
C CYS A 104 0.58 6.81 -17.45
N GLU A 105 -0.73 6.59 -17.54
CA GLU A 105 -1.50 6.75 -18.76
C GLU A 105 -2.82 7.48 -18.55
N PRO A 106 -3.23 8.36 -19.48
CA PRO A 106 -2.41 8.85 -20.59
C PRO A 106 -1.15 9.56 -20.07
N ASP A 107 -0.09 9.57 -20.90
CA ASP A 107 1.15 10.25 -20.52
C ASP A 107 0.90 11.75 -20.31
N THR A 108 1.48 12.30 -19.26
CA THR A 108 1.36 13.71 -18.92
C THR A 108 2.74 14.32 -18.65
N VAL A 109 2.93 15.56 -19.08
CA VAL A 109 4.09 16.37 -18.74
C VAL A 109 3.92 17.12 -17.41
N ASN A 110 2.70 17.13 -16.88
CA ASN A 110 2.40 17.75 -15.59
C ASN A 110 2.85 16.81 -14.46
N GLU A 111 3.94 17.18 -13.80
CA GLU A 111 4.51 16.40 -12.71
C GLU A 111 3.56 16.20 -11.54
N LEU A 112 2.70 17.18 -11.24
CA LEU A 112 1.78 17.12 -10.11
C LEU A 112 0.60 16.17 -10.41
N GLU A 113 0.09 16.16 -11.65
CA GLU A 113 -0.89 15.17 -12.09
C GLU A 113 -0.33 13.75 -11.99
N ARG A 114 0.90 13.55 -12.47
CA ARG A 114 1.61 12.27 -12.35
C ARG A 114 1.82 11.87 -10.90
N TYR A 115 2.15 12.82 -10.03
CA TYR A 115 2.29 12.58 -8.60
C TYR A 115 0.97 12.10 -7.98
N ALA A 116 -0.13 12.80 -8.24
CA ALA A 116 -1.48 12.43 -7.78
C ALA A 116 -1.88 11.03 -8.27
N ALA A 117 -1.68 10.75 -9.57
CA ALA A 117 -1.94 9.44 -10.15
C ALA A 117 -1.12 8.32 -9.49
N ASN A 118 0.15 8.59 -9.17
CA ASN A 118 1.01 7.63 -8.48
C ASN A 118 0.52 7.32 -7.05
N LEU A 119 0.10 8.33 -6.29
CA LEU A 119 -0.52 8.11 -4.97
C LEU A 119 -1.74 7.18 -5.08
N GLN A 120 -2.59 7.43 -6.09
CA GLN A 120 -3.79 6.67 -6.36
C GLN A 120 -3.50 5.24 -6.82
N GLY A 121 -2.52 5.04 -7.69
CA GLY A 121 -2.09 3.73 -8.18
C GLY A 121 -1.64 2.79 -7.05
N VAL A 122 -0.87 3.33 -6.09
CA VAL A 122 -0.48 2.56 -4.89
C VAL A 122 -1.70 2.21 -4.03
N ALA A 123 -2.66 3.14 -3.88
CA ALA A 123 -3.88 2.89 -3.11
C ALA A 123 -4.75 1.79 -3.76
N PHE A 124 -4.83 1.73 -5.09
CA PHE A 124 -5.51 0.64 -5.80
C PHE A 124 -4.79 -0.69 -5.64
N THR A 125 -3.47 -0.71 -5.63
CA THR A 125 -2.70 -1.94 -5.37
C THR A 125 -2.94 -2.44 -3.94
N GLU A 126 -3.02 -1.55 -2.96
CA GLU A 126 -3.38 -1.88 -1.59
C GLU A 126 -4.79 -2.49 -1.49
N ARG A 127 -5.77 -1.85 -2.14
CA ARG A 127 -7.14 -2.37 -2.21
C ARG A 127 -7.18 -3.78 -2.79
N LEU A 128 -6.53 -4.01 -3.93
CA LEU A 128 -6.45 -5.33 -4.55
C LEU A 128 -5.84 -6.36 -3.59
N GLY A 129 -4.80 -5.97 -2.83
CA GLY A 129 -4.21 -6.81 -1.81
C GLY A 129 -5.21 -7.24 -0.74
N TYR A 130 -6.04 -6.33 -0.27
CA TYR A 130 -7.09 -6.64 0.70
C TYR A 130 -8.23 -7.48 0.11
N GLU A 131 -8.60 -7.28 -1.14
CA GLU A 131 -9.59 -8.12 -1.83
C GLU A 131 -9.10 -9.58 -1.96
N ILE A 132 -7.81 -9.76 -2.27
CA ILE A 132 -7.18 -11.09 -2.28
C ILE A 132 -7.16 -11.71 -0.88
N LEU A 133 -6.80 -10.95 0.15
CA LEU A 133 -6.85 -11.42 1.54
C LEU A 133 -8.27 -11.78 1.98
N ASN A 134 -9.28 -11.02 1.57
CA ASN A 134 -10.68 -11.32 1.89
C ASN A 134 -11.12 -12.65 1.27
N THR A 135 -10.64 -12.95 0.06
CA THR A 135 -10.94 -14.23 -0.61
C THR A 135 -10.19 -15.39 0.01
N ALA A 136 -8.96 -15.15 0.48
CA ALA A 136 -8.08 -16.19 1.01
C ALA A 136 -8.31 -16.48 2.51
N THR A 137 -8.96 -15.57 3.24
CA THR A 137 -9.22 -15.70 4.67
C THR A 137 -10.70 -15.75 4.95
N ASP A 138 -11.14 -16.73 5.76
CA ASP A 138 -12.53 -16.80 6.25
C ASP A 138 -12.68 -15.96 7.53
N VAL A 139 -12.26 -14.69 7.47
CA VAL A 139 -12.26 -13.77 8.62
C VAL A 139 -12.84 -12.42 8.18
N ASN A 140 -13.78 -11.91 8.98
CA ASN A 140 -14.34 -10.58 8.76
C ASN A 140 -13.23 -9.52 8.85
N CYS A 141 -13.22 -8.60 7.87
CA CYS A 141 -12.24 -7.51 7.87
C CYS A 141 -12.50 -6.56 9.06
N GLY A 142 -11.45 -6.32 9.84
CA GLY A 142 -11.40 -5.32 10.90
C GLY A 142 -10.91 -3.96 10.38
N ASP A 143 -10.23 -3.23 11.24
CA ASP A 143 -9.62 -1.94 10.91
C ASP A 143 -8.29 -2.09 10.18
N VAL A 144 -7.86 -1.03 9.49
CA VAL A 144 -6.55 -0.94 8.85
C VAL A 144 -5.64 -0.04 9.67
N PHE A 145 -4.44 -0.52 9.97
CA PHE A 145 -3.41 0.24 10.68
C PHE A 145 -2.26 0.57 9.72
N ALA A 146 -2.06 1.86 9.46
CA ALA A 146 -1.03 2.34 8.54
C ALA A 146 0.28 2.61 9.28
N THR A 147 1.38 2.04 8.78
CA THR A 147 2.73 2.25 9.28
C THR A 147 3.70 2.59 8.12
N GLY A 148 4.93 2.96 8.45
CA GLY A 148 5.92 3.39 7.48
C GLY A 148 5.87 4.89 7.19
N ALA A 149 6.81 5.37 6.37
CA ALA A 149 6.99 6.80 6.11
C ALA A 149 5.75 7.48 5.49
N ALA A 150 5.05 6.78 4.61
CA ALA A 150 3.83 7.28 3.95
C ALA A 150 2.64 7.46 4.90
N ALA A 151 2.66 6.84 6.09
CA ALA A 151 1.64 7.07 7.10
C ALA A 151 1.66 8.50 7.68
N ARG A 152 2.68 9.30 7.37
CA ARG A 152 2.76 10.71 7.77
C ARG A 152 1.92 11.62 6.88
N SER A 153 1.63 11.22 5.65
CA SER A 153 0.81 11.97 4.68
C SER A 153 -0.68 11.85 4.99
N ASN A 154 -1.32 12.93 5.42
CA ASN A 154 -2.77 12.95 5.62
C ASN A 154 -3.52 12.81 4.29
N THR A 155 -3.03 13.45 3.22
CA THR A 155 -3.59 13.33 1.88
C THR A 155 -3.60 11.88 1.41
N TRP A 156 -2.48 11.18 1.57
CA TRP A 156 -2.39 9.78 1.15
C TRP A 156 -3.20 8.83 2.03
N LEU A 157 -3.26 9.07 3.34
CA LEU A 157 -4.12 8.29 4.25
C LEU A 157 -5.59 8.43 3.88
N GLN A 158 -6.06 9.66 3.59
CA GLN A 158 -7.44 9.89 3.18
C GLN A 158 -7.74 9.21 1.85
N LEU A 159 -6.89 9.39 0.84
CA LEU A 159 -7.04 8.74 -0.46
C LEU A 159 -7.13 7.21 -0.32
N ARG A 160 -6.28 6.61 0.50
CA ARG A 160 -6.28 5.16 0.73
C ARG A 160 -7.56 4.71 1.45
N ALA A 161 -8.06 5.51 2.41
CA ALA A 161 -9.35 5.23 3.06
C ALA A 161 -10.51 5.29 2.05
N ASP A 162 -10.53 6.28 1.18
CA ASP A 162 -11.55 6.45 0.15
C ASP A 162 -11.51 5.29 -0.87
N VAL A 163 -10.32 4.92 -1.34
CA VAL A 163 -10.14 3.83 -2.31
C VAL A 163 -10.48 2.46 -1.71
N THR A 164 -10.06 2.19 -0.48
CA THR A 164 -10.32 0.89 0.17
C THR A 164 -11.72 0.80 0.76
N GLY A 165 -12.40 1.93 0.97
CA GLY A 165 -13.69 2.00 1.68
C GLY A 165 -13.59 1.64 3.17
N ARG A 166 -12.41 1.79 3.78
CA ARG A 166 -12.12 1.33 5.13
C ARG A 166 -11.55 2.44 6.01
N THR A 167 -11.82 2.37 7.30
CA THR A 167 -11.16 3.24 8.28
C THR A 167 -9.68 2.88 8.38
N ILE A 168 -8.82 3.88 8.19
CA ILE A 168 -7.37 3.72 8.32
C ILE A 168 -6.88 4.48 9.55
N HIS A 169 -6.31 3.75 10.49
CA HIS A 169 -5.72 4.30 11.71
C HIS A 169 -4.22 4.53 11.54
N ARG A 170 -3.77 5.67 12.01
CA ARG A 170 -2.33 5.94 12.18
C ARG A 170 -1.96 5.73 13.64
N PRO A 171 -1.24 4.65 14.00
CA PRO A 171 -0.76 4.45 15.36
C PRO A 171 0.18 5.57 15.81
N THR A 172 0.22 5.86 17.11
CA THR A 172 1.13 6.86 17.70
C THR A 172 2.59 6.54 17.37
N HIS A 173 2.94 5.24 17.32
CA HIS A 173 4.25 4.75 16.87
C HIS A 173 4.08 4.08 15.50
N SER A 174 4.04 4.90 14.46
CA SER A 174 3.84 4.44 13.08
C SER A 174 5.14 4.12 12.34
N GLU A 175 6.29 4.34 12.96
CA GLU A 175 7.56 3.96 12.36
C GLU A 175 7.69 2.45 12.38
N SER A 176 7.95 1.86 11.20
CA SER A 176 8.34 0.46 11.12
C SER A 176 9.75 0.36 11.65
N ALA A 177 9.89 -0.10 12.89
CA ALA A 177 11.18 -0.48 13.42
C ALA A 177 11.58 -1.83 12.81
N PHE A 178 12.41 -1.79 11.80
CA PHE A 178 13.25 -2.92 11.35
C PHE A 178 14.53 -2.37 10.74
#